data_a9c066cbed329374fa4e061c757a3945
#
_entry.id   a9c066cbed329374fa4e061c757a3945
#
_cell.length_a   1.000
_cell.length_b   1.000
_cell.length_c   1.000
_cell.angle_alpha   90.00
_cell.angle_beta   90.00
_cell.angle_gamma   90.00
#
_symmetry.space_group_name_H-M   'P 1'
#
loop_
_entity.id
_entity.type
_entity.pdbx_description
1 polymer ?
#
loop_
_entity_poly.entity_id
_entity_poly.type
_entity_poly.pdbx_seq_one_letter_code
_entity_poly.pdbx_strand_id
1 'polypeptide(L)'
;MSAPAAGSGLDRIGQISIIVHDLDRAVAFYRDVLGMKFLFSAGPTMAFFDCGGVRLMLGLPSEPRFDHPASIIYYKVDDIQAAHAAIAGRGATFEREPQLTANMGTYELWIAFLRDPDENLLALMSEVPLPKR
;
A
#
# COMPACT_ATOMS: atom_id res chain seq x y z
N MET A 1 -2.51 27.84 20.66
CA MET A 1 -1.76 26.60 20.55
C MET A 1 -0.44 26.90 19.83
N SER A 2 0.68 26.60 20.46
CA SER A 2 1.97 26.86 19.86
C SER A 2 2.36 25.74 18.92
N ALA A 3 3.08 26.06 17.84
CA ALA A 3 3.62 25.06 16.93
C ALA A 3 4.76 24.29 17.62
N PRO A 4 4.99 23.02 17.27
CA PRO A 4 6.13 22.28 17.78
C PRO A 4 7.45 22.97 17.37
N ALA A 5 8.48 22.80 18.17
CA ALA A 5 9.81 23.25 17.79
C ALA A 5 10.28 22.46 16.55
N ALA A 6 11.12 23.09 15.72
CA ALA A 6 11.67 22.44 14.54
C ALA A 6 12.34 21.12 14.92
N GLY A 7 11.99 20.03 14.25
CA GLY A 7 12.51 18.69 14.49
C GLY A 7 11.86 17.93 15.62
N SER A 8 10.90 18.51 16.35
CA SER A 8 10.25 17.86 17.48
C SER A 8 8.92 17.20 17.14
N GLY A 9 8.24 17.61 16.06
CA GLY A 9 6.98 17.01 15.61
C GLY A 9 7.23 15.92 14.58
N LEU A 10 6.31 14.94 14.49
CA LEU A 10 6.39 13.87 13.48
C LEU A 10 5.70 14.36 12.21
N ASP A 11 6.47 14.60 11.16
CA ASP A 11 5.98 15.18 9.91
C ASP A 11 6.26 14.34 8.65
N ARG A 12 6.94 13.21 8.80
CA ARG A 12 7.28 12.33 7.68
C ARG A 12 7.28 10.87 8.11
N ILE A 13 6.81 10.01 7.20
CA ILE A 13 6.94 8.56 7.36
C ILE A 13 8.20 8.15 6.61
N GLY A 14 9.17 7.56 7.34
CA GLY A 14 10.40 7.08 6.72
C GLY A 14 10.28 5.68 6.16
N GLN A 15 9.56 4.81 6.88
CA GLN A 15 9.45 3.41 6.53
C GLN A 15 8.17 2.81 7.08
N ILE A 16 7.58 1.90 6.30
CA ILE A 16 6.46 1.08 6.73
C ILE A 16 6.90 -0.37 6.62
N SER A 17 6.67 -1.15 7.68
CA SER A 17 7.00 -2.58 7.69
C SER A 17 5.74 -3.42 7.58
N ILE A 18 5.78 -4.37 6.65
CA ILE A 18 4.72 -5.36 6.46
C ILE A 18 5.33 -6.74 6.73
N ILE A 19 4.73 -7.48 7.65
CA ILE A 19 5.19 -8.84 7.98
C ILE A 19 4.66 -9.80 6.93
N VAL A 20 5.56 -10.65 6.44
CA VAL A 20 5.26 -11.72 5.51
C VAL A 20 5.92 -13.01 6.01
N HIS A 21 5.46 -14.16 5.52
CA HIS A 21 5.96 -15.45 5.97
C HIS A 21 6.71 -16.22 4.88
N ASP A 22 6.66 -15.72 3.64
CA ASP A 22 7.43 -16.22 2.51
C ASP A 22 7.93 -15.01 1.74
N LEU A 23 9.20 -14.68 1.91
CA LEU A 23 9.74 -13.43 1.37
C LEU A 23 9.74 -13.42 -0.16
N ASP A 24 10.15 -14.52 -0.80
CA ASP A 24 10.23 -14.58 -2.26
C ASP A 24 8.85 -14.42 -2.90
N ARG A 25 7.84 -15.07 -2.32
CA ARG A 25 6.45 -14.95 -2.78
C ARG A 25 5.94 -13.52 -2.61
N ALA A 26 6.23 -12.91 -1.46
CA ALA A 26 5.80 -11.54 -1.19
C ALA A 26 6.49 -10.55 -2.13
N VAL A 27 7.79 -10.70 -2.35
CA VAL A 27 8.54 -9.85 -3.29
C VAL A 27 7.96 -9.95 -4.70
N ALA A 28 7.69 -11.17 -5.17
CA ALA A 28 7.09 -11.36 -6.49
C ALA A 28 5.74 -10.66 -6.60
N PHE A 29 4.92 -10.72 -5.58
CA PHE A 29 3.61 -10.06 -5.59
C PHE A 29 3.75 -8.53 -5.65
N TYR A 30 4.52 -7.95 -4.75
CA TYR A 30 4.66 -6.49 -4.69
C TYR A 30 5.38 -5.93 -5.91
N ARG A 31 6.40 -6.62 -6.40
CA ARG A 31 7.15 -6.19 -7.57
C ARG A 31 6.40 -6.44 -8.88
N ASP A 32 5.90 -7.66 -9.09
CA ASP A 32 5.42 -8.10 -10.40
C ASP A 32 3.91 -7.90 -10.57
N VAL A 33 3.13 -8.08 -9.50
CA VAL A 33 1.66 -7.93 -9.55
C VAL A 33 1.26 -6.49 -9.27
N LEU A 34 1.78 -5.91 -8.17
CA LEU A 34 1.47 -4.52 -7.82
C LEU A 34 2.30 -3.50 -8.62
N GLY A 35 3.43 -3.94 -9.20
CA GLY A 35 4.29 -3.04 -9.98
C GLY A 35 5.07 -2.04 -9.15
N MET A 36 5.29 -2.33 -7.86
CA MET A 36 6.02 -1.43 -6.98
C MET A 36 7.52 -1.50 -7.24
N LYS A 37 8.21 -0.38 -7.10
CA LYS A 37 9.64 -0.28 -7.40
C LYS A 37 10.46 -1.04 -6.35
N PHE A 38 11.05 -2.16 -6.73
CA PHE A 38 11.94 -2.95 -5.89
C PHE A 38 13.29 -2.25 -5.76
N LEU A 39 13.82 -2.15 -4.55
CA LEU A 39 15.13 -1.56 -4.29
C LEU A 39 16.20 -2.62 -4.10
N PHE A 40 16.08 -3.44 -3.06
CA PHE A 40 17.05 -4.49 -2.75
C PHE A 40 16.51 -5.40 -1.66
N SER A 41 17.14 -6.56 -1.52
CA SER A 41 16.94 -7.45 -0.36
C SER A 41 18.12 -7.30 0.59
N ALA A 42 17.85 -7.31 1.89
CA ALA A 42 18.86 -7.29 2.93
C ALA A 42 18.84 -8.66 3.62
N GLY A 43 19.77 -9.53 3.23
CA GLY A 43 19.80 -10.92 3.69
C GLY A 43 18.55 -11.68 3.22
N PRO A 44 18.27 -12.87 3.83
CA PRO A 44 17.14 -13.69 3.42
C PRO A 44 15.81 -13.29 4.04
N THR A 45 15.78 -12.29 4.93
CA THR A 45 14.60 -12.00 5.75
C THR A 45 13.92 -10.68 5.46
N MET A 46 14.53 -9.79 4.67
CA MET A 46 13.99 -8.45 4.41
C MET A 46 14.14 -8.06 2.94
N ALA A 47 13.15 -7.35 2.43
CA ALA A 47 13.18 -6.76 1.10
C ALA A 47 12.60 -5.35 1.17
N PHE A 48 13.14 -4.45 0.34
CA PHE A 48 12.80 -3.03 0.39
C PHE A 48 12.30 -2.54 -0.95
N PHE A 49 11.27 -1.70 -0.88
CA PHE A 49 10.63 -1.07 -2.04
C PHE A 49 10.55 0.43 -1.82
N ASP A 50 10.53 1.19 -2.91
CA ASP A 50 10.23 2.62 -2.86
C ASP A 50 8.77 2.83 -3.26
N CYS A 51 8.01 3.49 -2.39
CA CYS A 51 6.63 3.83 -2.66
C CYS A 51 6.45 5.33 -2.45
N GLY A 52 6.67 6.09 -3.52
CA GLY A 52 6.52 7.54 -3.49
C GLY A 52 7.43 8.24 -2.50
N GLY A 53 8.65 7.74 -2.30
CA GLY A 53 9.60 8.29 -1.34
C GLY A 53 9.50 7.69 0.06
N VAL A 54 8.47 6.90 0.35
CA VAL A 54 8.36 6.13 1.59
C VAL A 54 8.89 4.73 1.32
N ARG A 55 9.81 4.27 2.17
CA ARG A 55 10.37 2.93 2.03
C ARG A 55 9.39 1.90 2.60
N LEU A 56 9.03 0.92 1.80
CA LEU A 56 8.22 -0.20 2.23
C LEU A 56 9.14 -1.40 2.45
N MET A 57 9.10 -1.97 3.65
CA MET A 57 9.87 -3.17 3.98
C MET A 57 8.95 -4.36 4.09
N LEU A 58 9.25 -5.42 3.35
CA LEU A 58 8.68 -6.75 3.59
C LEU A 58 9.67 -7.51 4.45
N GLY A 59 9.21 -8.07 5.56
CA GLY A 59 10.10 -8.75 6.48
C GLY A 59 9.46 -9.98 7.12
N LEU A 60 10.28 -11.02 7.28
CA LEU A 60 9.89 -12.14 8.12
C LEU A 60 9.92 -11.68 9.58
N PRO A 61 9.00 -12.17 10.44
CA PRO A 61 8.99 -11.74 11.83
C PRO A 61 10.25 -12.22 12.56
N SER A 62 11.02 -11.27 13.11
CA SER A 62 12.21 -11.59 13.88
C SER A 62 11.89 -11.99 15.33
N GLU A 63 10.71 -11.59 15.81
CA GLU A 63 10.21 -11.90 17.14
C GLU A 63 8.68 -12.02 17.07
N PRO A 64 8.07 -12.81 17.97
CA PRO A 64 6.62 -13.00 17.96
C PRO A 64 5.80 -11.70 18.02
N ARG A 65 6.31 -10.67 18.71
CA ARG A 65 5.61 -9.39 18.83
C ARG A 65 5.48 -8.64 17.51
N PHE A 66 6.33 -8.96 16.51
CA PHE A 66 6.25 -8.36 15.19
C PHE A 66 5.34 -9.13 14.24
N ASP A 67 4.94 -10.35 14.63
CA ASP A 67 4.10 -11.19 13.77
C ASP A 67 2.62 -10.86 14.01
N HIS A 68 2.17 -9.80 13.39
CA HIS A 68 0.78 -9.34 13.48
C HIS A 68 0.33 -8.78 12.13
N PRO A 69 -0.99 -8.71 11.89
CA PRO A 69 -1.50 -8.13 10.66
C PRO A 69 -1.01 -6.68 10.48
N ALA A 70 -0.70 -6.34 9.23
CA ALA A 70 -0.30 -4.98 8.90
C ALA A 70 -1.49 -4.03 9.01
N SER A 71 -1.20 -2.73 9.20
CA SER A 71 -2.17 -1.69 9.00
C SER A 71 -2.62 -1.68 7.54
N ILE A 72 -3.84 -1.26 7.28
CA ILE A 72 -4.36 -1.17 5.90
C ILE A 72 -3.70 0.03 5.22
N ILE A 73 -2.94 -0.23 4.17
CA ILE A 73 -2.31 0.82 3.39
C ILE A 73 -3.19 1.10 2.17
N TYR A 74 -3.54 2.36 1.98
CA TYR A 74 -4.32 2.83 0.84
C TYR A 74 -3.36 3.42 -0.18
N TYR A 75 -3.18 2.73 -1.30
CA TYR A 75 -2.30 3.18 -2.38
C TYR A 75 -3.10 4.06 -3.33
N LYS A 76 -2.69 5.31 -3.48
CA LYS A 76 -3.39 6.25 -4.34
C LYS A 76 -3.01 6.04 -5.80
N VAL A 77 -4.00 5.93 -6.66
CA VAL A 77 -3.83 5.81 -8.11
C VAL A 77 -4.67 6.89 -8.81
N ASP A 78 -4.26 7.27 -10.02
CA ASP A 78 -4.97 8.30 -10.77
C ASP A 78 -6.27 7.76 -11.36
N ASP A 79 -6.26 6.55 -11.88
CA ASP A 79 -7.40 5.89 -12.51
C ASP A 79 -7.60 4.51 -11.87
N ILE A 80 -8.52 4.42 -10.94
CA ILE A 80 -8.73 3.19 -10.17
C ILE A 80 -9.30 2.06 -11.03
N GLN A 81 -10.11 2.38 -12.06
CA GLN A 81 -10.66 1.35 -12.94
C GLN A 81 -9.53 0.70 -13.75
N ALA A 82 -8.63 1.52 -14.30
CA ALA A 82 -7.49 1.02 -15.06
C ALA A 82 -6.51 0.26 -14.16
N ALA A 83 -6.22 0.78 -12.96
CA ALA A 83 -5.33 0.12 -12.02
C ALA A 83 -5.89 -1.22 -11.55
N HIS A 84 -7.18 -1.27 -11.22
CA HIS A 84 -7.86 -2.51 -10.83
C HIS A 84 -7.74 -3.56 -11.94
N ALA A 85 -8.05 -3.19 -13.18
CA ALA A 85 -7.99 -4.12 -14.30
C ALA A 85 -6.56 -4.64 -14.53
N ALA A 86 -5.56 -3.75 -14.49
CA ALA A 86 -4.17 -4.13 -14.72
C ALA A 86 -3.64 -5.06 -13.62
N ILE A 87 -3.90 -4.73 -12.37
CA ILE A 87 -3.41 -5.51 -11.22
C ILE A 87 -4.13 -6.86 -11.15
N ALA A 88 -5.44 -6.88 -11.35
CA ALA A 88 -6.21 -8.13 -11.44
C ALA A 88 -5.72 -9.00 -12.60
N GLY A 89 -5.39 -8.38 -13.74
CA GLY A 89 -4.85 -9.09 -14.90
C GLY A 89 -3.48 -9.72 -14.65
N ARG A 90 -2.73 -9.21 -13.68
CA ARG A 90 -1.45 -9.78 -13.27
C ARG A 90 -1.57 -10.81 -12.14
N GLY A 91 -2.78 -11.14 -11.72
CA GLY A 91 -3.04 -12.24 -10.81
C GLY A 91 -3.55 -11.88 -9.42
N ALA A 92 -3.72 -10.61 -9.10
CA ALA A 92 -4.31 -10.22 -7.81
C ALA A 92 -5.80 -10.54 -7.77
N THR A 93 -6.28 -10.89 -6.59
CA THR A 93 -7.69 -11.12 -6.34
C THR A 93 -8.25 -9.97 -5.50
N PHE A 94 -9.13 -9.18 -6.09
CA PHE A 94 -9.84 -8.12 -5.37
C PHE A 94 -11.10 -8.69 -4.73
N GLU A 95 -11.53 -8.09 -3.62
CA GLU A 95 -12.76 -8.51 -2.96
C GLU A 95 -13.98 -8.24 -3.84
N ARG A 96 -13.94 -7.12 -4.61
CA ARG A 96 -14.97 -6.76 -5.57
C ARG A 96 -14.46 -5.61 -6.46
N GLU A 97 -15.28 -5.19 -7.41
CA GLU A 97 -14.99 -4.02 -8.25
C GLU A 97 -14.83 -2.75 -7.40
N PRO A 98 -14.11 -1.74 -7.92
CA PRO A 98 -14.00 -0.46 -7.22
C PRO A 98 -15.36 0.13 -6.88
N GLN A 99 -15.48 0.67 -5.67
CA GLN A 99 -16.73 1.20 -5.13
C GLN A 99 -16.61 2.69 -4.87
N LEU A 100 -17.64 3.45 -5.25
CA LEU A 100 -17.79 4.81 -4.77
C LEU A 100 -18.04 4.75 -3.27
N THR A 101 -17.10 5.28 -2.50
CA THR A 101 -17.13 5.16 -1.04
C THR A 101 -17.66 6.41 -0.36
N ALA A 102 -17.28 7.59 -0.86
CA ALA A 102 -17.71 8.85 -0.27
C ALA A 102 -17.65 9.99 -1.27
N ASN A 103 -18.57 10.93 -1.11
CA ASN A 103 -18.53 12.23 -1.79
C ASN A 103 -17.88 13.21 -0.80
N MET A 104 -16.70 13.71 -1.17
CA MET A 104 -15.90 14.58 -0.30
C MET A 104 -16.10 16.07 -0.61
N GLY A 105 -17.14 16.40 -1.38
CA GLY A 105 -17.48 17.78 -1.72
C GLY A 105 -16.84 18.25 -3.02
N THR A 106 -15.55 18.14 -3.18
CA THR A 106 -14.82 18.53 -4.38
C THR A 106 -14.38 17.34 -5.23
N TYR A 107 -14.44 16.13 -4.67
CA TYR A 107 -14.09 14.89 -5.38
C TYR A 107 -14.87 13.72 -4.80
N GLU A 108 -14.91 12.64 -5.56
CA GLU A 108 -15.43 11.34 -5.12
C GLU A 108 -14.29 10.44 -4.74
N LEU A 109 -14.39 9.79 -3.58
CA LEU A 109 -13.43 8.80 -3.13
C LEU A 109 -13.87 7.41 -3.56
N TRP A 110 -13.05 6.75 -4.35
CA TRP A 110 -13.25 5.38 -4.81
C TRP A 110 -12.23 4.46 -4.18
N ILE A 111 -12.63 3.28 -3.78
CA ILE A 111 -11.76 2.31 -3.10
C ILE A 111 -11.99 0.91 -3.65
N ALA A 112 -10.90 0.14 -3.75
CA ALA A 112 -10.93 -1.29 -4.07
C ALA A 112 -9.98 -2.02 -3.14
N PHE A 113 -10.49 -3.03 -2.42
CA PHE A 113 -9.70 -3.82 -1.47
C PHE A 113 -9.20 -5.11 -2.13
N LEU A 114 -7.98 -5.49 -1.76
CA LEU A 114 -7.37 -6.74 -2.17
C LEU A 114 -6.48 -7.25 -1.03
N ARG A 115 -5.99 -8.48 -1.16
CA ARG A 115 -5.07 -9.07 -0.19
C ARG A 115 -3.77 -9.46 -0.85
N ASP A 116 -2.68 -9.36 -0.09
CA ASP A 116 -1.41 -9.91 -0.52
C ASP A 116 -1.35 -11.42 -0.23
N PRO A 117 -0.28 -12.14 -0.64
CA PRO A 117 -0.18 -13.58 -0.40
C PRO A 117 -0.20 -14.00 1.07
N ASP A 118 0.11 -13.09 1.98
CA ASP A 118 0.08 -13.35 3.43
C ASP A 118 -1.24 -12.88 4.07
N GLU A 119 -2.26 -12.60 3.25
CA GLU A 119 -3.58 -12.17 3.69
C GLU A 119 -3.59 -10.77 4.32
N ASN A 120 -2.55 -9.98 4.15
CA ASN A 120 -2.59 -8.58 4.54
C ASN A 120 -3.58 -7.83 3.64
N LEU A 121 -4.47 -7.07 4.27
CA LEU A 121 -5.45 -6.26 3.54
C LEU A 121 -4.80 -4.97 3.08
N LEU A 122 -4.98 -4.63 1.82
CA LEU A 122 -4.54 -3.37 1.26
C LEU A 122 -5.62 -2.83 0.32
N ALA A 123 -5.49 -1.58 -0.08
CA ALA A 123 -6.49 -0.92 -0.89
C ALA A 123 -5.86 -0.05 -1.96
N LEU A 124 -6.54 0.05 -3.09
CA LEU A 124 -6.34 1.13 -4.05
C LEU A 124 -7.33 2.23 -3.71
N MET A 125 -6.94 3.49 -3.85
CA MET A 125 -7.84 4.62 -3.71
C MET A 125 -7.63 5.59 -4.85
N SER A 126 -8.71 6.25 -5.26
CA SER A 126 -8.68 7.29 -6.27
C SER A 126 -9.58 8.44 -5.83
N GLU A 127 -9.11 9.66 -6.05
CA GLU A 127 -9.88 10.88 -5.79
C GLU A 127 -10.27 11.47 -7.14
N VAL A 128 -11.55 11.27 -7.51
CA VAL A 128 -12.06 11.69 -8.81
C VAL A 128 -12.71 13.07 -8.65
N PRO A 129 -12.13 14.14 -9.26
CA PRO A 129 -12.69 15.47 -9.13
C PRO A 129 -14.12 15.54 -9.62
N LEU A 130 -14.96 16.25 -8.89
CA LEU A 130 -16.32 16.52 -9.32
C LEU A 130 -16.31 17.68 -10.31
N PRO A 131 -17.26 17.70 -11.28
CA PRO A 131 -17.35 18.82 -12.21
C PRO A 131 -17.58 20.12 -11.47
N LYS A 132 -16.91 21.18 -11.93
CA LYS A 132 -17.17 22.53 -11.43
C LYS A 132 -18.51 23.02 -11.97
N ARG A 133 -19.24 23.71 -11.13
CA ARG A 133 -20.51 24.37 -11.49
C ARG A 133 -20.29 25.83 -11.82
#